data_e327dec53ce99c2a4efbc49cdc6a1ee0
#
_entry.id   e327dec53ce99c2a4efbc49cdc6a1ee0
#
_cell.length_a   1.000
_cell.length_b   1.000
_cell.length_c   1.000
_cell.angle_alpha   90.00
_cell.angle_beta   90.00
_cell.angle_gamma   90.00
#
_symmetry.space_group_name_H-M   'P 1'
#
loop_
_entity.id
_entity.type
_entity.pdbx_description
1 polymer ?
#
loop_
_entity_poly.entity_id
_entity_poly.type
_entity_poly.pdbx_seq_one_letter_code
_entity_poly.pdbx_strand_id
1 'polypeptide(L)'
;MSVEMLASSVRRRAVAALARAGAVSASGVGRGASLVGDAWTTTRARGTASVAASARGGGGGVVDPEFEMKGVTLRGRPLYLDMQATTPLDPRVLDAMLPFFTEQYGNPHSRTHMYGWETEDAIERARAQLAALIGANPKEIVFTSGATESNNMALKGVARFYRDKKKHIITTTTEHKCVLDSCRQLEREGFEVTYLPVRENGLVDLKELEAAMREDTAIVSVMAVNNEIGVIQPLKEIGELCRSRKIFFHTDGAQALGKVPVDVNEMNVDLMSISGHKFYGPKGIGALYVRRRPRVRMEPIINGGGQERGLRSGTLPTPLIVGIGEAARVAQEELEHDEAHVRRLAKRLIEGIESRVEHTQLNGDRDARYQGNVNMSFAYVEGESMLMGLKEIAVSSGSACTSASLEPSYVLRALGVNEEMAHTSVRYGLGRFTTEEEVDRAIEATVRQVEKLREMSPLWEMVQEGIDLKTIEWTQH
;
A
#
# COMPACT_ATOMS: atom_id res chain seq x y z
N MET A 1 -14.86 -15.06 -11.53
CA MET A 1 -13.73 -15.97 -11.85
C MET A 1 -12.91 -16.13 -10.58
N SER A 2 -12.81 -17.32 -9.98
CA SER A 2 -12.13 -17.50 -8.69
C SER A 2 -10.63 -17.32 -8.83
N VAL A 3 -9.97 -16.94 -7.73
CA VAL A 3 -8.50 -16.81 -7.63
C VAL A 3 -7.76 -18.07 -8.11
N GLU A 4 -8.38 -19.23 -7.94
CA GLU A 4 -7.85 -20.52 -8.44
C GLU A 4 -7.83 -20.64 -9.97
N MET A 5 -8.83 -20.11 -10.66
CA MET A 5 -8.82 -20.09 -12.14
C MET A 5 -7.73 -19.15 -12.67
N LEU A 6 -7.49 -18.03 -12.00
CA LEU A 6 -6.43 -17.09 -12.33
C LEU A 6 -5.03 -17.67 -12.07
N ALA A 7 -4.82 -18.28 -10.90
CA ALA A 7 -3.55 -18.93 -10.56
C ALA A 7 -3.21 -20.11 -11.52
N SER A 8 -4.22 -20.88 -11.93
CA SER A 8 -4.08 -21.98 -12.90
C SER A 8 -3.74 -21.47 -14.31
N SER A 9 -4.31 -20.33 -14.72
CA SER A 9 -4.03 -19.69 -16.01
C SER A 9 -2.60 -19.14 -16.07
N VAL A 10 -2.15 -18.45 -15.02
CA VAL A 10 -0.79 -17.88 -14.92
C VAL A 10 0.28 -18.99 -14.93
N ARG A 11 0.07 -20.10 -14.20
CA ARG A 11 1.01 -21.25 -14.21
C ARG A 11 1.12 -21.89 -15.60
N ARG A 12 0.01 -22.07 -16.31
CA ARG A 12 0.03 -22.65 -17.67
C ARG A 12 0.72 -21.75 -18.69
N ARG A 13 0.58 -20.44 -18.59
CA ARG A 13 1.23 -19.48 -19.49
C ARG A 13 2.73 -19.34 -19.24
N ALA A 14 3.17 -19.33 -17.98
CA ALA A 14 4.59 -19.31 -17.63
C ALA A 14 5.32 -20.58 -18.09
N VAL A 15 4.71 -21.76 -17.94
CA VAL A 15 5.28 -23.03 -18.44
C VAL A 15 5.32 -23.07 -19.97
N ALA A 16 4.32 -22.52 -20.65
CA ALA A 16 4.30 -22.44 -22.12
C ALA A 16 5.35 -21.48 -22.69
N ALA A 17 5.62 -20.37 -21.97
CA ALA A 17 6.68 -19.43 -22.35
C ALA A 17 8.09 -20.04 -22.19
N LEU A 18 8.32 -20.78 -21.10
CA LEU A 18 9.58 -21.49 -20.86
C LEU A 18 9.79 -22.63 -21.86
N ALA A 19 8.73 -23.33 -22.28
CA ALA A 19 8.81 -24.37 -23.29
C ALA A 19 9.13 -23.83 -24.71
N ARG A 20 8.70 -22.61 -25.03
CA ARG A 20 9.03 -21.95 -26.31
C ARG A 20 10.48 -21.43 -26.35
N ALA A 21 11.03 -20.99 -25.22
CA ALA A 21 12.42 -20.56 -25.12
C ALA A 21 13.43 -21.75 -25.22
N GLY A 22 13.02 -22.94 -24.88
CA GLY A 22 13.86 -24.18 -24.98
C GLY A 22 13.92 -24.83 -26.36
N ALA A 23 13.14 -24.38 -27.36
CA ALA A 23 13.00 -25.03 -28.66
C ALA A 23 13.91 -24.45 -29.77
N VAL A 24 14.78 -23.51 -29.49
CA VAL A 24 15.71 -22.93 -30.48
C VAL A 24 17.15 -23.16 -30.01
N SER A 25 17.68 -24.36 -30.16
CA SER A 25 19.08 -24.64 -30.50
C SER A 25 19.37 -26.15 -30.51
N ALA A 26 19.18 -26.76 -31.65
CA ALA A 26 19.83 -28.02 -31.97
C ALA A 26 20.00 -28.15 -33.50
N SER A 27 21.00 -27.45 -34.03
CA SER A 27 21.66 -27.87 -35.29
C SER A 27 22.93 -27.05 -35.50
N GLY A 28 24.09 -27.70 -35.54
CA GLY A 28 25.35 -27.07 -35.97
C GLY A 28 26.59 -27.68 -35.34
N VAL A 29 27.02 -28.78 -35.87
CA VAL A 29 28.26 -29.50 -35.58
C VAL A 29 29.50 -28.70 -36.02
N GLY A 30 30.58 -28.70 -35.19
CA GLY A 30 31.90 -28.23 -35.59
C GLY A 30 32.96 -28.51 -34.52
N ARG A 31 33.83 -29.50 -34.81
CA ARG A 31 34.96 -29.97 -33.96
C ARG A 31 36.02 -28.87 -33.73
N GLY A 32 36.62 -28.87 -32.55
CA GLY A 32 37.88 -28.22 -32.28
C GLY A 32 38.29 -28.35 -30.82
N ALA A 33 39.39 -29.09 -30.60
CA ALA A 33 39.87 -29.53 -29.29
C ALA A 33 40.70 -28.47 -28.53
N SER A 34 40.72 -28.62 -27.24
CA SER A 34 41.83 -28.76 -26.30
C SER A 34 42.04 -27.64 -25.25
N LEU A 35 41.97 -28.10 -24.00
CA LEU A 35 42.83 -27.82 -22.81
C LEU A 35 42.88 -26.40 -22.20
N VAL A 36 42.35 -26.31 -20.99
CA VAL A 36 42.94 -25.98 -19.69
C VAL A 36 41.76 -25.88 -18.74
N GLY A 37 41.54 -26.59 -17.78
CA GLY A 37 42.19 -27.02 -16.58
C GLY A 37 41.56 -26.32 -15.38
N ASP A 38 40.69 -27.07 -14.66
CA ASP A 38 40.43 -27.11 -13.23
C ASP A 38 40.32 -25.81 -12.36
N ALA A 39 39.17 -25.67 -11.76
CA ALA A 39 38.96 -25.63 -10.32
C ALA A 39 37.79 -24.72 -9.94
N TRP A 40 36.59 -25.26 -9.94
CA TRP A 40 35.53 -24.81 -9.03
C TRP A 40 34.86 -26.03 -8.38
N THR A 41 35.44 -26.45 -7.26
CA THR A 41 34.86 -27.45 -6.38
C THR A 41 33.57 -26.93 -5.75
N THR A 42 32.52 -27.61 -6.08
CA THR A 42 31.17 -27.46 -5.56
C THR A 42 31.10 -27.81 -4.08
N THR A 43 30.79 -26.85 -3.24
CA THR A 43 30.21 -27.11 -1.91
C THR A 43 28.69 -27.04 -2.06
N ARG A 44 28.06 -28.17 -2.31
CA ARG A 44 26.61 -28.33 -2.25
C ARG A 44 26.17 -28.35 -0.80
N ALA A 45 25.62 -27.22 -0.31
CA ALA A 45 24.82 -27.23 0.91
C ALA A 45 23.51 -27.95 0.62
N ARG A 46 23.27 -29.06 1.33
CA ARG A 46 22.00 -29.79 1.33
C ARG A 46 20.92 -28.93 2.00
N GLY A 47 19.87 -28.60 1.29
CA GLY A 47 18.72 -27.86 1.81
C GLY A 47 17.75 -27.40 0.72
N THR A 48 17.57 -28.16 -0.34
CA THR A 48 16.47 -27.96 -1.29
C THR A 48 15.44 -29.02 -1.05
N ALA A 49 14.35 -28.67 -0.34
CA ALA A 49 13.13 -29.44 -0.40
C ALA A 49 12.69 -29.52 -1.86
N SER A 50 12.80 -30.70 -2.46
CA SER A 50 12.35 -30.98 -3.80
C SER A 50 10.83 -30.91 -3.85
N VAL A 51 10.29 -29.84 -4.44
CA VAL A 51 8.92 -29.87 -4.95
C VAL A 51 8.97 -30.65 -6.28
N ALA A 52 9.09 -31.97 -6.19
CA ALA A 52 8.88 -32.84 -7.31
C ALA A 52 7.37 -33.00 -7.50
N ALA A 53 6.82 -32.29 -8.47
CA ALA A 53 5.47 -32.51 -8.94
C ALA A 53 5.39 -33.90 -9.56
N SER A 54 4.81 -34.88 -8.89
CA SER A 54 4.39 -36.14 -9.49
C SER A 54 3.09 -35.87 -10.26
N ALA A 55 3.23 -35.61 -11.56
CA ALA A 55 2.11 -35.71 -12.48
C ALA A 55 1.90 -37.15 -12.84
N ARG A 56 1.04 -37.89 -12.14
CA ARG A 56 0.39 -39.10 -12.60
C ARG A 56 -1.06 -39.10 -12.14
N GLY A 57 -1.95 -39.33 -13.12
CA GLY A 57 -3.38 -39.20 -13.02
C GLY A 57 -4.05 -40.08 -11.95
N GLY A 58 -5.18 -39.59 -11.49
CA GLY A 58 -6.11 -40.27 -10.60
C GLY A 58 -6.80 -39.18 -9.77
N GLY A 59 -8.13 -39.05 -9.85
CA GLY A 59 -8.94 -38.09 -9.14
C GLY A 59 -8.64 -38.01 -7.64
N GLY A 60 -7.82 -37.08 -7.28
CA GLY A 60 -7.48 -36.75 -5.91
C GLY A 60 -7.68 -35.26 -5.71
N GLY A 61 -8.51 -34.87 -4.75
CA GLY A 61 -8.68 -33.50 -4.34
C GLY A 61 -7.32 -32.86 -4.10
N VAL A 62 -7.17 -31.61 -4.49
CA VAL A 62 -5.99 -30.79 -4.20
C VAL A 62 -5.86 -30.76 -2.68
N VAL A 63 -4.89 -31.49 -2.14
CA VAL A 63 -4.54 -31.39 -0.72
C VAL A 63 -3.93 -30.00 -0.54
N ASP A 64 -4.62 -29.14 0.19
CA ASP A 64 -4.08 -27.84 0.55
C ASP A 64 -2.75 -28.01 1.30
N PRO A 65 -1.72 -27.29 0.90
CA PRO A 65 -0.42 -27.43 1.53
C PRO A 65 -0.51 -27.09 3.02
N GLU A 66 0.00 -27.98 3.85
CA GLU A 66 0.11 -27.79 5.28
C GLU A 66 1.38 -26.95 5.55
N PHE A 67 1.22 -25.84 6.27
CA PHE A 67 2.32 -24.96 6.67
C PHE A 67 2.49 -24.99 8.17
N GLU A 68 3.69 -25.28 8.64
CA GLU A 68 4.06 -25.07 10.03
C GLU A 68 4.86 -23.79 10.16
N MET A 69 4.36 -22.83 10.95
CA MET A 69 5.05 -21.57 11.24
C MET A 69 4.83 -21.17 12.70
N LYS A 70 5.93 -20.94 13.43
CA LYS A 70 5.91 -20.54 14.84
C LYS A 70 5.08 -21.48 15.72
N GLY A 71 5.17 -22.81 15.47
CA GLY A 71 4.45 -23.83 16.21
C GLY A 71 2.93 -23.93 15.90
N VAL A 72 2.47 -23.26 14.85
CA VAL A 72 1.09 -23.33 14.38
C VAL A 72 1.05 -24.05 13.03
N THR A 73 0.30 -25.13 12.95
CA THR A 73 0.02 -25.85 11.71
C THR A 73 -1.22 -25.24 11.05
N LEU A 74 -1.06 -24.70 9.84
CA LEU A 74 -2.14 -24.15 9.02
C LEU A 74 -2.41 -25.06 7.82
N ARG A 75 -3.67 -25.39 7.57
CA ARG A 75 -4.11 -26.08 6.37
C ARG A 75 -4.61 -25.05 5.35
N GLY A 76 -3.88 -24.92 4.24
CA GLY A 76 -4.16 -23.92 3.22
C GLY A 76 -3.69 -22.52 3.63
N ARG A 77 -3.92 -21.54 2.74
CA ARG A 77 -3.64 -20.14 3.03
C ARG A 77 -4.85 -19.48 3.67
N PRO A 78 -4.66 -18.59 4.67
CA PRO A 78 -5.76 -17.78 5.20
C PRO A 78 -6.35 -16.91 4.10
N LEU A 79 -7.61 -16.53 4.25
CA LEU A 79 -8.27 -15.53 3.39
C LEU A 79 -7.52 -14.20 3.49
N TYR A 80 -7.18 -13.60 2.36
CA TYR A 80 -6.36 -12.39 2.35
C TYR A 80 -7.24 -11.13 2.40
N LEU A 81 -7.34 -10.52 3.56
CA LEU A 81 -8.08 -9.28 3.83
C LEU A 81 -7.17 -8.18 4.40
N ASP A 82 -5.98 -8.00 3.79
CA ASP A 82 -5.00 -6.97 4.18
C ASP A 82 -4.52 -6.15 2.98
N MET A 83 -5.47 -5.74 2.11
CA MET A 83 -5.16 -5.03 0.85
C MET A 83 -4.49 -3.66 1.06
N GLN A 84 -4.58 -3.05 2.25
CA GLN A 84 -3.88 -1.81 2.59
C GLN A 84 -2.39 -2.04 2.86
N ALA A 85 -2.00 -3.24 3.29
CA ALA A 85 -0.59 -3.58 3.46
C ALA A 85 0.08 -3.81 2.11
N THR A 86 -0.53 -4.60 1.24
CA THR A 86 -0.10 -4.83 -0.16
C THR A 86 -1.22 -5.52 -0.92
N THR A 87 -1.31 -5.31 -2.23
CA THR A 87 -2.24 -6.06 -3.09
C THR A 87 -1.53 -7.21 -3.80
N PRO A 88 -2.24 -8.25 -4.24
CA PRO A 88 -1.70 -9.19 -5.21
C PRO A 88 -1.36 -8.45 -6.51
N LEU A 89 -0.38 -8.96 -7.25
CA LEU A 89 -0.09 -8.45 -8.58
C LEU A 89 -1.21 -8.89 -9.55
N ASP A 90 -1.80 -7.95 -10.30
CA ASP A 90 -2.79 -8.28 -11.32
C ASP A 90 -2.13 -9.16 -12.42
N PRO A 91 -2.76 -10.25 -12.85
CA PRO A 91 -2.20 -11.11 -13.89
C PRO A 91 -1.89 -10.39 -15.21
N ARG A 92 -2.70 -9.39 -15.59
CA ARG A 92 -2.47 -8.56 -16.78
C ARG A 92 -1.20 -7.72 -16.65
N VAL A 93 -0.95 -7.23 -15.44
CA VAL A 93 0.28 -6.51 -15.10
C VAL A 93 1.50 -7.43 -15.19
N LEU A 94 1.41 -8.65 -14.66
CA LEU A 94 2.49 -9.63 -14.78
C LEU A 94 2.79 -9.97 -16.25
N ASP A 95 1.75 -10.21 -17.05
CA ASP A 95 1.89 -10.52 -18.48
C ASP A 95 2.61 -9.37 -19.23
N ALA A 96 2.28 -8.11 -18.90
CA ALA A 96 2.94 -6.94 -19.49
C ALA A 96 4.41 -6.79 -19.08
N MET A 97 4.77 -7.21 -17.86
CA MET A 97 6.15 -7.13 -17.34
C MET A 97 7.09 -8.18 -17.91
N LEU A 98 6.59 -9.40 -18.18
CA LEU A 98 7.41 -10.57 -18.51
C LEU A 98 8.40 -10.35 -19.68
N PRO A 99 8.03 -9.72 -20.81
CA PRO A 99 8.95 -9.52 -21.93
C PRO A 99 10.19 -8.70 -21.55
N PHE A 100 10.06 -7.78 -20.61
CA PHE A 100 11.15 -6.89 -20.17
C PHE A 100 12.15 -7.56 -19.21
N PHE A 101 11.87 -8.77 -18.73
CA PHE A 101 12.82 -9.59 -17.99
C PHE A 101 13.64 -10.52 -18.90
N THR A 102 13.10 -10.92 -20.06
CA THR A 102 13.65 -12.02 -20.86
C THR A 102 14.12 -11.63 -22.24
N GLU A 103 13.41 -10.72 -22.92
CA GLU A 103 13.64 -10.38 -24.31
C GLU A 103 14.02 -8.89 -24.50
N GLN A 104 13.28 -7.97 -23.88
CA GLN A 104 13.42 -6.52 -24.00
C GLN A 104 14.12 -5.91 -22.78
N TYR A 105 15.25 -6.48 -22.37
CA TYR A 105 15.97 -6.15 -21.14
C TYR A 105 16.93 -4.96 -21.25
N GLY A 106 16.84 -4.16 -22.30
CA GLY A 106 17.77 -3.05 -22.56
C GLY A 106 17.80 -1.98 -21.46
N ASN A 107 18.92 -1.23 -21.42
CA ASN A 107 19.01 -0.04 -20.60
C ASN A 107 18.40 1.16 -21.37
N PRO A 108 17.39 1.86 -20.85
CA PRO A 108 16.72 2.96 -21.57
C PRO A 108 17.63 4.17 -21.87
N HIS A 109 18.81 4.23 -21.25
CA HIS A 109 19.81 5.26 -21.53
C HIS A 109 20.80 4.87 -22.62
N SER A 110 20.72 3.66 -23.16
CA SER A 110 21.53 3.21 -24.30
C SER A 110 20.93 3.70 -25.62
N ARG A 111 21.35 4.87 -26.07
CA ARG A 111 20.77 5.59 -27.22
C ARG A 111 21.23 5.12 -28.59
N THR A 112 22.15 4.15 -28.66
CA THR A 112 22.83 3.76 -29.90
C THR A 112 22.32 2.48 -30.53
N HIS A 113 21.36 1.78 -29.87
CA HIS A 113 20.87 0.49 -30.34
C HIS A 113 19.41 0.24 -29.89
N MET A 114 18.76 -0.67 -30.60
CA MET A 114 17.34 -0.99 -30.48
C MET A 114 16.92 -1.40 -29.06
N TYR A 115 17.71 -2.19 -28.34
CA TYR A 115 17.40 -2.59 -26.95
C TYR A 115 17.14 -1.40 -26.03
N GLY A 116 17.92 -0.31 -26.18
CA GLY A 116 17.70 0.91 -25.41
C GLY A 116 16.43 1.65 -25.85
N TRP A 117 16.18 1.74 -27.14
CA TRP A 117 15.00 2.44 -27.68
C TRP A 117 13.69 1.77 -27.28
N GLU A 118 13.62 0.43 -27.36
CA GLU A 118 12.43 -0.34 -26.96
C GLU A 118 12.07 -0.12 -25.48
N THR A 119 13.08 -0.11 -24.61
CA THR A 119 12.87 0.11 -23.18
C THR A 119 12.55 1.57 -22.86
N GLU A 120 13.17 2.54 -23.54
CA GLU A 120 12.83 3.97 -23.40
C GLU A 120 11.37 4.22 -23.81
N ASP A 121 10.92 3.68 -24.94
CA ASP A 121 9.55 3.81 -25.42
C ASP A 121 8.54 3.14 -24.45
N ALA A 122 8.85 1.98 -23.91
CA ALA A 122 8.02 1.31 -22.91
C ALA A 122 7.89 2.12 -21.62
N ILE A 123 8.97 2.74 -21.14
CA ILE A 123 8.96 3.63 -19.98
C ILE A 123 8.09 4.86 -20.23
N GLU A 124 8.21 5.49 -21.40
CA GLU A 124 7.42 6.69 -21.70
C GLU A 124 5.92 6.35 -21.88
N ARG A 125 5.57 5.18 -22.42
CA ARG A 125 4.17 4.68 -22.42
C ARG A 125 3.65 4.49 -21.01
N ALA A 126 4.39 3.82 -20.15
CA ALA A 126 4.01 3.60 -18.75
C ALA A 126 3.85 4.94 -17.99
N ARG A 127 4.73 5.91 -18.27
CA ARG A 127 4.65 7.26 -17.72
C ARG A 127 3.37 7.98 -18.16
N ALA A 128 2.97 7.82 -19.41
CA ALA A 128 1.73 8.39 -19.94
C ALA A 128 0.49 7.73 -19.33
N GLN A 129 0.50 6.41 -19.14
CA GLN A 129 -0.59 5.69 -18.48
C GLN A 129 -0.79 6.14 -17.03
N LEU A 130 0.30 6.26 -16.26
CA LEU A 130 0.23 6.72 -14.88
C LEU A 130 -0.22 8.19 -14.79
N ALA A 131 0.27 9.05 -15.70
CA ALA A 131 -0.15 10.44 -15.75
C ALA A 131 -1.63 10.59 -16.09
N ALA A 132 -2.15 9.79 -17.03
CA ALA A 132 -3.57 9.80 -17.41
C ALA A 132 -4.49 9.46 -16.22
N LEU A 133 -4.12 8.51 -15.37
CA LEU A 133 -4.89 8.10 -14.20
C LEU A 133 -5.15 9.25 -13.22
N ILE A 134 -4.26 10.23 -13.15
CA ILE A 134 -4.35 11.36 -12.20
C ILE A 134 -4.57 12.72 -12.87
N GLY A 135 -4.88 12.76 -14.17
CA GLY A 135 -5.06 14.01 -14.92
C GLY A 135 -3.78 14.85 -15.12
N ALA A 136 -2.60 14.24 -15.00
CA ALA A 136 -1.30 14.93 -15.10
C ALA A 136 -0.69 14.87 -16.50
N ASN A 137 0.35 15.71 -16.74
CA ASN A 137 1.19 15.57 -17.91
C ASN A 137 2.28 14.50 -17.66
N PRO A 138 2.62 13.63 -18.62
CA PRO A 138 3.68 12.63 -18.45
C PRO A 138 5.02 13.21 -17.97
N LYS A 139 5.36 14.44 -18.38
CA LYS A 139 6.58 15.14 -17.92
C LYS A 139 6.54 15.55 -16.44
N GLU A 140 5.44 15.37 -15.75
CA GLU A 140 5.27 15.65 -14.31
C GLU A 140 5.45 14.40 -13.44
N ILE A 141 5.61 13.22 -14.05
CA ILE A 141 5.87 11.97 -13.36
C ILE A 141 7.36 11.71 -13.22
N VAL A 142 7.81 11.32 -12.03
CA VAL A 142 9.17 10.90 -11.69
C VAL A 142 9.08 9.52 -11.05
N PHE A 143 9.71 8.51 -11.64
CA PHE A 143 9.70 7.15 -11.07
C PHE A 143 10.63 7.05 -9.85
N THR A 144 10.16 6.34 -8.83
CA THR A 144 10.83 6.10 -7.55
C THR A 144 10.72 4.62 -7.18
N SER A 145 11.30 4.21 -6.05
CA SER A 145 11.16 2.84 -5.54
C SER A 145 9.83 2.58 -4.79
N GLY A 146 9.03 3.62 -4.52
CA GLY A 146 7.77 3.54 -3.78
C GLY A 146 7.41 4.85 -3.11
N ALA A 147 6.24 4.89 -2.45
CA ALA A 147 5.75 6.10 -1.79
C ALA A 147 6.69 6.61 -0.69
N THR A 148 7.39 5.75 0.02
CA THR A 148 8.37 6.18 1.04
C THR A 148 9.47 7.05 0.44
N GLU A 149 10.05 6.66 -0.71
CA GLU A 149 11.02 7.49 -1.42
C GLU A 149 10.37 8.78 -1.93
N SER A 150 9.18 8.68 -2.51
CA SER A 150 8.43 9.83 -3.04
C SER A 150 8.11 10.87 -1.96
N ASN A 151 7.65 10.44 -0.78
CA ASN A 151 7.37 11.31 0.36
C ASN A 151 8.65 12.02 0.86
N ASN A 152 9.76 11.29 0.97
CA ASN A 152 11.05 11.88 1.33
C ASN A 152 11.52 12.90 0.28
N MET A 153 11.36 12.58 -1.02
CA MET A 153 11.71 13.51 -2.10
C MET A 153 10.87 14.78 -2.04
N ALA A 154 9.56 14.65 -1.89
CA ALA A 154 8.64 15.78 -1.85
C ALA A 154 8.96 16.72 -0.67
N LEU A 155 8.97 16.17 0.55
CA LEU A 155 9.14 16.96 1.75
C LEU A 155 10.57 17.54 1.87
N LYS A 156 11.58 16.67 1.83
CA LYS A 156 12.98 17.10 1.98
C LYS A 156 13.46 17.91 0.80
N GLY A 157 13.08 17.52 -0.43
CA GLY A 157 13.50 18.21 -1.63
C GLY A 157 12.94 19.63 -1.71
N VAL A 158 11.65 19.82 -1.43
CA VAL A 158 11.02 21.17 -1.40
C VAL A 158 11.56 21.99 -0.26
N ALA A 159 11.54 21.46 0.96
CA ALA A 159 12.00 22.20 2.16
C ALA A 159 13.43 22.71 1.98
N ARG A 160 14.36 21.85 1.56
CA ARG A 160 15.78 22.22 1.39
C ARG A 160 15.97 23.23 0.27
N PHE A 161 15.25 23.09 -0.86
CA PHE A 161 15.37 24.04 -1.97
C PHE A 161 14.92 25.47 -1.57
N TYR A 162 13.88 25.59 -0.72
CA TYR A 162 13.34 26.89 -0.32
C TYR A 162 13.83 27.38 1.04
N ARG A 163 14.80 26.69 1.68
CA ARG A 163 15.26 26.91 3.07
C ARG A 163 15.65 28.35 3.43
N ASP A 164 16.15 29.12 2.45
CA ASP A 164 16.57 30.49 2.68
C ASP A 164 15.39 31.48 2.83
N LYS A 165 14.20 31.06 2.37
CA LYS A 165 12.99 31.91 2.35
C LYS A 165 11.84 31.33 3.16
N LYS A 166 11.77 30.01 3.28
CA LYS A 166 10.65 29.31 3.87
C LYS A 166 11.17 28.15 4.74
N LYS A 167 10.80 28.17 6.02
CA LYS A 167 11.29 27.20 7.01
C LYS A 167 10.18 26.46 7.74
N HIS A 168 8.93 26.69 7.39
CA HIS A 168 7.79 26.07 8.05
C HIS A 168 7.13 25.01 7.15
N ILE A 169 6.70 23.92 7.77
CA ILE A 169 6.03 22.76 7.15
C ILE A 169 4.77 22.48 7.97
N ILE A 170 3.67 22.14 7.31
CA ILE A 170 2.45 21.70 7.97
C ILE A 170 2.15 20.27 7.52
N THR A 171 1.84 19.40 8.47
CA THR A 171 1.39 18.02 8.20
C THR A 171 0.35 17.61 9.25
N THR A 172 -0.27 16.42 9.12
CA THR A 172 -1.22 15.93 10.13
C THR A 172 -0.58 14.91 11.07
N THR A 173 -1.16 14.73 12.26
CA THR A 173 -0.72 13.73 13.25
C THR A 173 -0.97 12.29 12.78
N THR A 174 -1.84 12.08 11.79
CA THR A 174 -2.27 10.77 11.31
C THR A 174 -1.60 10.31 10.02
N GLU A 175 -0.56 11.02 9.57
CA GLU A 175 0.23 10.67 8.39
C GLU A 175 0.94 9.33 8.53
N HIS A 176 1.28 8.72 7.39
CA HIS A 176 2.17 7.56 7.40
C HIS A 176 3.52 7.91 8.03
N LYS A 177 4.14 6.97 8.75
CA LYS A 177 5.43 7.18 9.44
C LYS A 177 6.51 7.78 8.56
N CYS A 178 6.58 7.43 7.27
CA CYS A 178 7.60 8.00 6.39
C CYS A 178 7.45 9.52 6.18
N VAL A 179 6.24 10.09 6.31
CA VAL A 179 6.00 11.54 6.32
C VAL A 179 6.41 12.12 7.66
N LEU A 180 5.91 11.55 8.77
CA LEU A 180 6.23 12.01 10.12
C LEU A 180 7.74 11.99 10.40
N ASP A 181 8.43 10.91 10.05
CA ASP A 181 9.87 10.78 10.27
C ASP A 181 10.69 11.69 9.34
N SER A 182 10.19 11.98 8.11
CA SER A 182 10.78 12.98 7.24
C SER A 182 10.66 14.38 7.82
N CYS A 183 9.52 14.71 8.42
CA CYS A 183 9.30 15.96 9.12
C CYS A 183 10.21 16.09 10.36
N ARG A 184 10.29 15.05 11.20
CA ARG A 184 11.21 15.01 12.35
C ARG A 184 12.68 15.16 11.95
N GLN A 185 13.06 14.62 10.79
CA GLN A 185 14.41 14.83 10.27
C GLN A 185 14.63 16.29 9.84
N LEU A 186 13.63 16.92 9.23
CA LEU A 186 13.69 18.34 8.85
C LEU A 186 13.73 19.27 10.07
N GLU A 187 13.04 18.94 11.17
CA GLU A 187 13.19 19.67 12.45
C GLU A 187 14.63 19.68 12.94
N ARG A 188 15.34 18.53 12.84
CA ARG A 188 16.77 18.46 13.18
C ARG A 188 17.66 19.28 12.25
N GLU A 189 17.20 19.57 11.05
CA GLU A 189 17.85 20.43 10.06
C GLU A 189 17.50 21.93 10.25
N GLY A 190 16.67 22.26 11.26
CA GLY A 190 16.31 23.64 11.63
C GLY A 190 15.05 24.16 10.94
N PHE A 191 14.18 23.28 10.43
CA PHE A 191 12.83 23.64 10.00
C PHE A 191 11.85 23.56 11.17
N GLU A 192 10.77 24.32 11.08
CA GLU A 192 9.64 24.24 12.01
C GLU A 192 8.53 23.39 11.40
N VAL A 193 7.92 22.52 12.18
CA VAL A 193 6.84 21.63 11.72
C VAL A 193 5.62 21.80 12.61
N THR A 194 4.47 22.11 12.01
CA THR A 194 3.17 22.05 12.68
C THR A 194 2.50 20.73 12.35
N TYR A 195 2.25 19.90 13.37
CA TYR A 195 1.48 18.67 13.29
C TYR A 195 0.03 18.96 13.66
N LEU A 196 -0.84 19.11 12.67
CA LEU A 196 -2.25 19.38 12.89
C LEU A 196 -2.97 18.15 13.47
N PRO A 197 -3.78 18.34 14.51
CA PRO A 197 -4.70 17.29 14.95
C PRO A 197 -5.75 17.03 13.87
N VAL A 198 -6.42 15.90 13.99
CA VAL A 198 -7.63 15.59 13.21
C VAL A 198 -8.83 15.55 14.15
N ARG A 199 -10.03 15.69 13.59
CA ARG A 199 -11.27 15.54 14.35
C ARG A 199 -11.49 14.06 14.71
N GLU A 200 -12.42 13.77 15.61
CA GLU A 200 -12.77 12.40 16.02
C GLU A 200 -13.14 11.48 14.85
N ASN A 201 -13.68 12.04 13.77
CA ASN A 201 -13.95 11.30 12.53
C ASN A 201 -12.73 11.14 11.61
N GLY A 202 -11.57 11.66 11.98
CA GLY A 202 -10.31 11.55 11.22
C GLY A 202 -10.11 12.61 10.13
N LEU A 203 -11.04 13.56 9.95
CA LEU A 203 -10.90 14.66 8.99
C LEU A 203 -10.07 15.81 9.58
N VAL A 204 -9.27 16.46 8.74
CA VAL A 204 -8.56 17.68 9.09
C VAL A 204 -9.56 18.85 9.22
N ASP A 205 -9.37 19.72 10.21
CA ASP A 205 -10.13 20.97 10.29
C ASP A 205 -9.51 22.04 9.38
N LEU A 206 -10.26 22.47 8.36
CA LEU A 206 -9.80 23.47 7.40
C LEU A 206 -9.52 24.84 8.03
N LYS A 207 -10.22 25.21 9.11
CA LYS A 207 -9.97 26.45 9.81
C LYS A 207 -8.67 26.41 10.60
N GLU A 208 -8.39 25.29 11.26
CA GLU A 208 -7.11 25.07 11.94
C GLU A 208 -5.95 25.02 10.95
N LEU A 209 -6.14 24.36 9.80
CA LEU A 209 -5.16 24.36 8.73
C LEU A 209 -4.87 25.80 8.24
N GLU A 210 -5.91 26.58 7.98
CA GLU A 210 -5.75 27.97 7.53
C GLU A 210 -5.03 28.84 8.57
N ALA A 211 -5.39 28.68 9.84
CA ALA A 211 -4.78 29.41 10.95
C ALA A 211 -3.29 29.04 11.16
N ALA A 212 -2.91 27.80 10.84
CA ALA A 212 -1.52 27.35 10.94
C ALA A 212 -0.63 27.84 9.78
N MET A 213 -1.22 28.30 8.66
CA MET A 213 -0.47 28.79 7.50
C MET A 213 0.23 30.10 7.77
N ARG A 214 1.54 30.17 7.53
CA ARG A 214 2.40 31.34 7.71
C ARG A 214 3.02 31.78 6.37
N GLU A 215 3.57 32.99 6.32
CA GLU A 215 4.29 33.50 5.13
C GLU A 215 5.49 32.62 4.76
N ASP A 216 6.18 32.08 5.77
CA ASP A 216 7.32 31.19 5.60
C ASP A 216 6.96 29.70 5.50
N THR A 217 5.66 29.35 5.38
CA THR A 217 5.24 27.99 5.11
C THR A 217 5.67 27.59 3.69
N ALA A 218 6.49 26.55 3.58
CA ALA A 218 6.98 26.01 2.31
C ALA A 218 5.97 25.04 1.69
N ILE A 219 5.47 24.11 2.50
CA ILE A 219 4.67 22.98 2.04
C ILE A 219 3.66 22.54 3.11
N VAL A 220 2.46 22.19 2.66
CA VAL A 220 1.45 21.46 3.42
C VAL A 220 1.43 20.05 2.90
N SER A 221 1.48 19.05 3.77
CA SER A 221 1.45 17.62 3.42
C SER A 221 0.31 16.95 4.17
N VAL A 222 -0.73 16.51 3.44
CA VAL A 222 -1.89 15.80 3.99
C VAL A 222 -2.16 14.60 3.10
N MET A 223 -2.20 13.39 3.69
CA MET A 223 -2.45 12.17 2.93
C MET A 223 -3.86 12.14 2.35
N ALA A 224 -4.01 11.56 1.16
CA ALA A 224 -5.30 11.52 0.48
C ALA A 224 -6.30 10.58 1.16
N VAL A 225 -5.85 9.37 1.47
CA VAL A 225 -6.65 8.33 2.14
C VAL A 225 -5.81 7.71 3.24
N ASN A 226 -6.34 7.71 4.46
CA ASN A 226 -5.61 7.14 5.58
C ASN A 226 -5.50 5.62 5.47
N ASN A 227 -4.30 5.09 5.64
CA ASN A 227 -4.00 3.66 5.47
C ASN A 227 -4.55 2.77 6.59
N GLU A 228 -4.96 3.34 7.71
CA GLU A 228 -5.47 2.61 8.87
C GLU A 228 -6.99 2.66 8.97
N ILE A 229 -7.57 3.84 8.89
CA ILE A 229 -8.99 4.08 9.09
C ILE A 229 -9.76 4.35 7.78
N GLY A 230 -9.06 4.47 6.66
CA GLY A 230 -9.69 4.66 5.34
C GLY A 230 -10.23 6.05 5.05
N VAL A 231 -10.18 7.00 5.97
CA VAL A 231 -10.76 8.36 5.81
C VAL A 231 -10.12 9.08 4.64
N ILE A 232 -10.96 9.66 3.78
CA ILE A 232 -10.59 10.47 2.62
C ILE A 232 -10.58 11.94 3.04
N GLN A 233 -9.45 12.62 2.88
CA GLN A 233 -9.33 14.04 3.23
C GLN A 233 -9.92 14.95 2.14
N PRO A 234 -10.41 16.16 2.50
CA PRO A 234 -10.99 17.13 1.57
C PRO A 234 -9.89 17.82 0.74
N LEU A 235 -9.25 17.07 -0.19
CA LEU A 235 -8.05 17.51 -0.92
C LEU A 235 -8.29 18.75 -1.77
N LYS A 236 -9.48 18.91 -2.34
CA LYS A 236 -9.82 20.06 -3.17
C LYS A 236 -9.79 21.34 -2.35
N GLU A 237 -10.47 21.35 -1.20
CA GLU A 237 -10.54 22.47 -0.29
C GLU A 237 -9.15 22.82 0.29
N ILE A 238 -8.38 21.79 0.66
CA ILE A 238 -6.99 21.96 1.11
C ILE A 238 -6.15 22.61 0.01
N GLY A 239 -6.26 22.10 -1.22
CA GLY A 239 -5.53 22.61 -2.37
C GLY A 239 -5.90 24.05 -2.72
N GLU A 240 -7.19 24.42 -2.62
CA GLU A 240 -7.66 25.79 -2.81
C GLU A 240 -7.06 26.74 -1.77
N LEU A 241 -7.05 26.35 -0.49
CA LEU A 241 -6.40 27.10 0.58
C LEU A 241 -4.90 27.29 0.33
N CYS A 242 -4.17 26.22 0.03
CA CYS A 242 -2.75 26.25 -0.27
C CYS A 242 -2.44 27.15 -1.46
N ARG A 243 -3.24 27.04 -2.53
CA ARG A 243 -3.09 27.83 -3.76
C ARG A 243 -3.31 29.33 -3.49
N SER A 244 -4.32 29.70 -2.69
CA SER A 244 -4.61 31.09 -2.32
C SER A 244 -3.46 31.76 -1.55
N ARG A 245 -2.74 30.97 -0.74
CA ARG A 245 -1.60 31.41 0.09
C ARG A 245 -0.24 31.21 -0.60
N LYS A 246 -0.19 30.68 -1.82
CA LYS A 246 1.06 30.35 -2.57
C LYS A 246 1.96 29.38 -1.81
N ILE A 247 1.37 28.42 -1.13
CA ILE A 247 2.02 27.32 -0.42
C ILE A 247 1.91 26.07 -1.29
N PHE A 248 2.95 25.25 -1.37
CA PHE A 248 2.88 23.99 -2.09
C PHE A 248 2.04 22.97 -1.33
N PHE A 249 1.21 22.24 -2.07
CA PHE A 249 0.40 21.17 -1.52
C PHE A 249 0.92 19.80 -1.99
N HIS A 250 1.36 18.99 -1.03
CA HIS A 250 1.73 17.59 -1.21
C HIS A 250 0.67 16.68 -0.61
N THR A 251 0.38 15.59 -1.28
CA THR A 251 -0.45 14.51 -0.75
C THR A 251 0.22 13.14 -0.90
N ASP A 252 0.20 12.33 0.16
CA ASP A 252 0.49 10.90 0.03
C ASP A 252 -0.73 10.20 -0.59
N GLY A 253 -0.61 9.85 -1.87
CA GLY A 253 -1.64 9.20 -2.66
C GLY A 253 -1.57 7.67 -2.66
N ALA A 254 -0.69 7.06 -1.84
CA ALA A 254 -0.45 5.61 -1.87
C ALA A 254 -1.72 4.78 -1.67
N GLN A 255 -2.66 5.23 -0.86
CA GLN A 255 -3.92 4.52 -0.63
C GLN A 255 -5.07 5.03 -1.51
N ALA A 256 -4.86 6.09 -2.30
CA ALA A 256 -5.90 6.69 -3.12
C ALA A 256 -5.93 6.16 -4.56
N LEU A 257 -4.74 6.00 -5.19
CA LEU A 257 -4.68 5.60 -6.60
C LEU A 257 -5.32 4.26 -6.87
N GLY A 258 -6.14 4.23 -7.93
CA GLY A 258 -6.87 3.04 -8.34
C GLY A 258 -7.95 2.56 -7.36
N LYS A 259 -8.32 3.42 -6.40
CA LYS A 259 -9.32 3.12 -5.36
C LYS A 259 -10.38 4.21 -5.23
N VAL A 260 -9.98 5.47 -5.42
CA VAL A 260 -10.87 6.63 -5.45
C VAL A 260 -10.48 7.53 -6.62
N PRO A 261 -11.42 8.34 -7.16
CA PRO A 261 -11.10 9.30 -8.22
C PRO A 261 -10.07 10.33 -7.74
N VAL A 262 -9.05 10.58 -8.56
CA VAL A 262 -8.00 11.57 -8.30
C VAL A 262 -7.74 12.38 -9.56
N ASP A 263 -7.88 13.71 -9.47
CA ASP A 263 -7.40 14.65 -10.49
C ASP A 263 -6.56 15.73 -9.80
N VAL A 264 -5.26 15.73 -10.08
CA VAL A 264 -4.31 16.66 -9.43
C VAL A 264 -4.55 18.12 -9.81
N ASN A 265 -5.27 18.39 -10.91
CA ASN A 265 -5.59 19.76 -11.31
C ASN A 265 -6.81 20.27 -10.58
N GLU A 266 -7.89 19.49 -10.52
CA GLU A 266 -9.10 19.83 -9.76
C GLU A 266 -8.80 19.99 -8.26
N MET A 267 -7.95 19.12 -7.71
CA MET A 267 -7.53 19.14 -6.31
C MET A 267 -6.39 20.13 -6.01
N ASN A 268 -5.89 20.85 -7.01
CA ASN A 268 -4.76 21.78 -6.87
C ASN A 268 -3.51 21.19 -6.19
N VAL A 269 -3.27 19.89 -6.34
CA VAL A 269 -2.11 19.18 -5.80
C VAL A 269 -0.85 19.58 -6.56
N ASP A 270 0.23 19.90 -5.87
CA ASP A 270 1.53 20.25 -6.47
C ASP A 270 2.51 19.08 -6.48
N LEU A 271 2.40 18.18 -5.50
CA LEU A 271 3.17 16.93 -5.42
C LEU A 271 2.28 15.80 -4.91
N MET A 272 2.41 14.61 -5.51
CA MET A 272 1.69 13.42 -5.07
C MET A 272 2.59 12.20 -5.06
N SER A 273 2.66 11.52 -3.92
CA SER A 273 3.40 10.27 -3.77
C SER A 273 2.57 9.06 -4.12
N ILE A 274 3.14 8.13 -4.91
CA ILE A 274 2.45 6.99 -5.50
C ILE A 274 3.21 5.70 -5.19
N SER A 275 2.50 4.61 -4.91
CA SER A 275 3.06 3.28 -4.65
C SER A 275 2.40 2.21 -5.50
N GLY A 276 3.16 1.51 -6.36
CA GLY A 276 2.63 0.53 -7.31
C GLY A 276 1.90 -0.63 -6.64
N HIS A 277 2.45 -1.19 -5.56
CA HIS A 277 1.89 -2.37 -4.90
C HIS A 277 0.61 -2.12 -4.08
N LYS A 278 0.08 -0.92 -4.08
CA LYS A 278 -1.17 -0.58 -3.39
C LYS A 278 -2.39 -0.60 -4.31
N PHE A 279 -2.17 -0.68 -5.64
CA PHE A 279 -3.22 -0.77 -6.66
C PHE A 279 -2.90 -1.83 -7.73
N TYR A 280 -2.52 -3.03 -7.25
CA TYR A 280 -2.30 -4.25 -8.03
C TYR A 280 -1.08 -4.21 -8.97
N GLY A 281 -0.18 -3.25 -8.78
CA GLY A 281 1.12 -3.16 -9.43
C GLY A 281 2.22 -3.90 -8.65
N PRO A 282 3.46 -3.94 -9.18
CA PRO A 282 4.58 -4.62 -8.54
C PRO A 282 5.09 -3.85 -7.32
N LYS A 283 5.70 -4.60 -6.38
CA LYS A 283 6.49 -4.05 -5.28
C LYS A 283 7.81 -3.50 -5.81
N GLY A 284 8.38 -2.51 -5.11
CA GLY A 284 9.69 -1.93 -5.47
C GLY A 284 9.62 -0.82 -6.52
N ILE A 285 8.42 -0.35 -6.87
CA ILE A 285 8.18 0.78 -7.77
C ILE A 285 7.13 1.72 -7.21
N GLY A 286 7.33 3.00 -7.44
CA GLY A 286 6.40 4.08 -7.21
C GLY A 286 6.68 5.25 -8.11
N ALA A 287 6.04 6.36 -7.87
CA ALA A 287 6.29 7.60 -8.57
C ALA A 287 6.02 8.81 -7.67
N LEU A 288 6.63 9.93 -8.04
CA LEU A 288 6.30 11.25 -7.53
C LEU A 288 5.75 12.08 -8.69
N TYR A 289 4.50 12.55 -8.55
CA TYR A 289 3.99 13.63 -9.38
C TYR A 289 4.59 14.96 -8.90
N VAL A 290 5.12 15.75 -9.82
CA VAL A 290 5.71 17.07 -9.55
C VAL A 290 5.17 18.08 -10.55
N ARG A 291 4.31 18.99 -10.09
CA ARG A 291 3.66 20.00 -10.94
C ARG A 291 4.68 20.89 -11.62
N ARG A 292 4.47 21.13 -12.92
CA ARG A 292 5.34 22.01 -13.73
C ARG A 292 4.82 23.44 -13.85
N ARG A 293 3.53 23.68 -13.63
CA ARG A 293 2.91 25.01 -13.75
C ARG A 293 1.81 25.20 -12.68
N PRO A 294 2.04 26.02 -11.60
CA PRO A 294 3.30 26.70 -11.28
C PRO A 294 4.43 25.69 -10.99
N ARG A 295 5.67 26.08 -11.29
CA ARG A 295 6.79 25.14 -11.19
C ARG A 295 7.18 24.89 -9.74
N VAL A 296 7.08 23.65 -9.30
CA VAL A 296 7.72 23.17 -8.08
C VAL A 296 9.20 22.92 -8.34
N ARG A 297 10.06 23.46 -7.50
CA ARG A 297 11.49 23.16 -7.49
C ARG A 297 11.82 22.37 -6.24
N MET A 298 12.76 21.44 -6.36
CA MET A 298 13.17 20.57 -5.27
C MET A 298 14.63 20.15 -5.44
N GLU A 299 15.32 19.92 -4.35
CA GLU A 299 16.64 19.28 -4.35
C GLU A 299 16.49 17.77 -4.54
N PRO A 300 17.32 17.14 -5.38
CA PRO A 300 17.35 15.69 -5.49
C PRO A 300 17.92 15.08 -4.19
N ILE A 301 17.31 13.98 -3.72
CA ILE A 301 17.84 13.24 -2.56
C ILE A 301 18.75 12.07 -2.97
N ILE A 302 18.68 11.65 -4.24
CA ILE A 302 19.53 10.61 -4.82
C ILE A 302 20.27 11.22 -6.03
N ASN A 303 21.58 11.42 -5.88
CA ASN A 303 22.43 11.98 -6.90
C ASN A 303 23.11 10.87 -7.73
N GLY A 304 23.50 11.14 -8.97
CA GLY A 304 24.17 10.19 -9.86
C GLY A 304 24.08 10.57 -11.33
N GLY A 305 23.69 9.64 -12.20
CA GLY A 305 23.70 9.76 -13.66
C GLY A 305 22.66 10.70 -14.27
N GLY A 306 21.90 11.45 -13.50
CA GLY A 306 20.96 12.45 -13.99
C GLY A 306 19.66 11.91 -14.58
N GLN A 307 19.33 10.64 -14.32
CA GLN A 307 18.05 10.06 -14.71
C GLN A 307 16.88 10.86 -14.12
N GLU A 308 15.67 10.63 -14.63
CA GLU A 308 14.47 11.36 -14.22
C GLU A 308 14.68 12.90 -14.19
N ARG A 309 15.34 13.42 -15.21
CA ARG A 309 15.63 14.87 -15.38
C ARG A 309 16.45 15.46 -14.21
N GLY A 310 17.30 14.64 -13.61
CA GLY A 310 18.16 15.02 -12.49
C GLY A 310 17.45 15.03 -11.12
N LEU A 311 16.16 14.68 -11.06
CA LEU A 311 15.41 14.62 -9.81
C LEU A 311 15.63 13.32 -9.04
N ARG A 312 15.89 12.22 -9.78
CA ARG A 312 16.14 10.90 -9.17
C ARG A 312 17.08 10.09 -10.04
N SER A 313 18.30 9.94 -9.62
CA SER A 313 19.31 9.19 -10.35
C SER A 313 19.23 7.68 -10.08
N GLY A 314 19.72 6.88 -11.03
CA GLY A 314 19.74 5.42 -10.98
C GLY A 314 19.06 4.81 -12.21
N THR A 315 19.58 3.67 -12.68
CA THR A 315 19.01 2.96 -13.83
C THR A 315 17.55 2.65 -13.59
N LEU A 316 16.71 2.98 -14.55
CA LEU A 316 15.27 2.78 -14.46
C LEU A 316 14.93 1.28 -14.59
N PRO A 317 14.18 0.69 -13.66
CA PRO A 317 13.81 -0.71 -13.69
C PRO A 317 12.63 -0.92 -14.65
N THR A 318 12.91 -1.04 -15.95
CA THR A 318 11.89 -1.11 -17.02
C THR A 318 10.74 -2.08 -16.72
N PRO A 319 10.97 -3.35 -16.28
CA PRO A 319 9.87 -4.26 -16.00
C PRO A 319 8.90 -3.74 -14.95
N LEU A 320 9.43 -3.13 -13.88
CA LEU A 320 8.60 -2.60 -12.78
C LEU A 320 7.84 -1.33 -13.22
N ILE A 321 8.47 -0.50 -14.05
CA ILE A 321 7.86 0.71 -14.61
C ILE A 321 6.72 0.35 -15.55
N VAL A 322 6.92 -0.63 -16.43
CA VAL A 322 5.84 -1.16 -17.28
C VAL A 322 4.71 -1.71 -16.40
N GLY A 323 5.05 -2.41 -15.33
CA GLY A 323 4.08 -2.94 -14.39
C GLY A 323 3.22 -1.87 -13.71
N ILE A 324 3.81 -0.78 -13.21
CA ILE A 324 3.02 0.31 -12.60
C ILE A 324 2.19 1.06 -13.64
N GLY A 325 2.69 1.21 -14.88
CA GLY A 325 1.94 1.81 -15.99
C GLY A 325 0.72 0.97 -16.37
N GLU A 326 0.89 -0.34 -16.53
CA GLU A 326 -0.22 -1.25 -16.83
C GLU A 326 -1.22 -1.33 -15.67
N ALA A 327 -0.77 -1.32 -14.42
CA ALA A 327 -1.65 -1.23 -13.27
C ALA A 327 -2.49 0.05 -13.28
N ALA A 328 -1.89 1.17 -13.69
CA ALA A 328 -2.60 2.45 -13.82
C ALA A 328 -3.66 2.40 -14.94
N ARG A 329 -3.34 1.80 -16.10
CA ARG A 329 -4.30 1.61 -17.19
C ARG A 329 -5.50 0.76 -16.75
N VAL A 330 -5.23 -0.38 -16.12
CA VAL A 330 -6.29 -1.25 -15.60
C VAL A 330 -7.12 -0.54 -14.54
N ALA A 331 -6.48 0.20 -13.63
CA ALA A 331 -7.18 0.97 -12.60
C ALA A 331 -8.11 2.04 -13.21
N GLN A 332 -7.67 2.72 -14.29
CA GLN A 332 -8.51 3.70 -14.98
C GLN A 332 -9.74 3.08 -15.63
N GLU A 333 -9.60 1.88 -16.18
CA GLU A 333 -10.70 1.17 -16.84
C GLU A 333 -11.71 0.55 -15.86
N GLU A 334 -11.25 0.13 -14.67
CA GLU A 334 -12.05 -0.65 -13.74
C GLU A 334 -12.43 0.08 -12.46
N LEU A 335 -12.08 1.37 -12.29
CA LEU A 335 -12.28 2.13 -11.05
C LEU A 335 -13.74 2.10 -10.56
N GLU A 336 -14.69 2.38 -11.43
CA GLU A 336 -16.13 2.42 -11.08
C GLU A 336 -16.63 1.03 -10.67
N HIS A 337 -16.21 0.00 -11.41
CA HIS A 337 -16.58 -1.38 -11.10
C HIS A 337 -15.98 -1.82 -9.76
N ASP A 338 -14.71 -1.56 -9.54
CA ASP A 338 -13.99 -1.92 -8.31
C ASP A 338 -14.58 -1.19 -7.10
N GLU A 339 -14.87 0.10 -7.23
CA GLU A 339 -15.50 0.89 -6.17
C GLU A 339 -16.86 0.34 -5.79
N ALA A 340 -17.73 0.07 -6.77
CA ALA A 340 -19.07 -0.49 -6.52
C ALA A 340 -19.00 -1.88 -5.87
N HIS A 341 -18.08 -2.73 -6.34
CA HIS A 341 -17.84 -4.06 -5.80
C HIS A 341 -17.38 -4.00 -4.35
N VAL A 342 -16.32 -3.23 -4.07
CA VAL A 342 -15.73 -3.09 -2.75
C VAL A 342 -16.70 -2.44 -1.76
N ARG A 343 -17.47 -1.45 -2.19
CA ARG A 343 -18.51 -0.79 -1.38
C ARG A 343 -19.59 -1.79 -0.93
N ARG A 344 -20.05 -2.67 -1.83
CA ARG A 344 -21.02 -3.72 -1.51
C ARG A 344 -20.46 -4.70 -0.48
N LEU A 345 -19.22 -5.13 -0.66
CA LEU A 345 -18.54 -6.05 0.27
C LEU A 345 -18.30 -5.42 1.64
N ALA A 346 -17.89 -4.16 1.68
CA ALA A 346 -17.66 -3.42 2.93
C ALA A 346 -18.95 -3.26 3.73
N LYS A 347 -20.04 -2.87 3.05
CA LYS A 347 -21.35 -2.78 3.67
C LYS A 347 -21.76 -4.12 4.28
N ARG A 348 -21.62 -5.22 3.53
CA ARG A 348 -21.91 -6.58 4.02
C ARG A 348 -21.08 -6.94 5.24
N LEU A 349 -19.79 -6.65 5.25
CA LEU A 349 -18.89 -6.91 6.36
C LEU A 349 -19.31 -6.12 7.61
N ILE A 350 -19.49 -4.82 7.48
CA ILE A 350 -19.84 -3.93 8.60
C ILE A 350 -21.20 -4.33 9.19
N GLU A 351 -22.25 -4.42 8.36
CA GLU A 351 -23.60 -4.78 8.83
C GLU A 351 -23.64 -6.20 9.40
N GLY A 352 -22.91 -7.14 8.79
CA GLY A 352 -22.81 -8.52 9.28
C GLY A 352 -22.16 -8.66 10.62
N ILE A 353 -21.18 -7.80 10.96
CA ILE A 353 -20.54 -7.76 12.27
C ILE A 353 -21.42 -6.97 13.26
N GLU A 354 -21.84 -5.74 12.92
CA GLU A 354 -22.60 -4.85 13.81
C GLU A 354 -23.94 -5.47 14.25
N SER A 355 -24.59 -6.29 13.39
CA SER A 355 -25.85 -6.96 13.72
C SER A 355 -25.71 -8.14 14.70
N ARG A 356 -24.50 -8.65 14.88
CA ARG A 356 -24.24 -9.86 15.69
C ARG A 356 -23.36 -9.61 16.90
N VAL A 357 -22.56 -8.53 16.87
CA VAL A 357 -21.61 -8.18 17.93
C VAL A 357 -21.92 -6.79 18.45
N GLU A 358 -22.45 -6.71 19.66
CA GLU A 358 -22.68 -5.46 20.37
C GLU A 358 -21.35 -4.81 20.79
N HIS A 359 -21.38 -3.53 21.17
CA HIS A 359 -20.20 -2.79 21.64
C HIS A 359 -19.03 -2.85 20.65
N THR A 360 -19.32 -2.61 19.36
CA THR A 360 -18.34 -2.42 18.31
C THR A 360 -18.27 -0.96 17.89
N GLN A 361 -17.13 -0.53 17.36
CA GLN A 361 -16.93 0.82 16.85
C GLN A 361 -16.25 0.76 15.48
N LEU A 362 -16.86 1.35 14.44
CA LEU A 362 -16.20 1.63 13.19
C LEU A 362 -15.35 2.88 13.36
N ASN A 363 -14.03 2.77 13.20
CA ASN A 363 -13.09 3.87 13.38
C ASN A 363 -13.01 4.77 12.14
N GLY A 364 -13.01 6.09 12.35
CA GLY A 364 -13.03 7.10 11.31
C GLY A 364 -14.42 7.41 10.76
N ASP A 365 -14.48 8.36 9.82
CA ASP A 365 -15.74 8.79 9.20
C ASP A 365 -16.42 7.63 8.44
N ARG A 366 -17.73 7.48 8.59
CA ARG A 366 -18.50 6.39 7.97
C ARG A 366 -18.70 6.63 6.47
N ASP A 367 -18.84 7.88 6.06
CA ASP A 367 -19.18 8.28 4.69
C ASP A 367 -17.95 8.74 3.91
N ALA A 368 -17.15 9.65 4.49
CA ALA A 368 -15.94 10.19 3.87
C ALA A 368 -14.77 9.20 3.99
N ARG A 369 -14.92 8.00 3.36
CA ARG A 369 -13.90 6.95 3.42
C ARG A 369 -13.81 6.12 2.14
N TYR A 370 -12.62 5.56 1.91
CA TYR A 370 -12.47 4.45 0.99
C TYR A 370 -13.06 3.19 1.63
N GLN A 371 -14.13 2.70 1.05
CA GLN A 371 -14.91 1.62 1.64
C GLN A 371 -14.13 0.31 1.79
N GLY A 372 -13.13 0.05 0.95
CA GLY A 372 -12.28 -1.14 1.04
C GLY A 372 -11.34 -1.19 2.24
N ASN A 373 -11.35 -0.16 3.09
CA ASN A 373 -10.61 -0.13 4.34
C ASN A 373 -11.60 -0.03 5.51
N VAL A 374 -11.87 -1.16 6.16
CA VAL A 374 -12.78 -1.26 7.30
C VAL A 374 -11.94 -1.48 8.55
N ASN A 375 -11.93 -0.51 9.46
CA ASN A 375 -11.25 -0.59 10.75
C ASN A 375 -12.29 -0.61 11.86
N MET A 376 -12.38 -1.72 12.60
CA MET A 376 -13.37 -1.91 13.66
C MET A 376 -12.68 -2.27 14.97
N SER A 377 -13.14 -1.66 16.06
CA SER A 377 -12.74 -1.99 17.43
C SER A 377 -13.85 -2.76 18.15
N PHE A 378 -13.45 -3.62 19.06
CA PHE A 378 -14.35 -4.52 19.80
C PHE A 378 -14.13 -4.34 21.30
N ALA A 379 -15.16 -3.93 22.04
CA ALA A 379 -15.04 -3.79 23.50
C ALA A 379 -14.99 -5.15 24.23
N TYR A 380 -14.33 -5.15 25.37
CA TYR A 380 -14.28 -6.28 26.32
C TYR A 380 -13.58 -7.54 25.80
N VAL A 381 -12.65 -7.37 24.86
CA VAL A 381 -11.75 -8.41 24.36
C VAL A 381 -10.30 -8.00 24.52
N GLU A 382 -9.39 -8.97 24.55
CA GLU A 382 -7.95 -8.68 24.57
C GLU A 382 -7.43 -8.62 23.11
N GLY A 383 -6.73 -7.50 22.76
CA GLY A 383 -6.42 -7.16 21.37
C GLY A 383 -5.44 -8.11 20.67
N GLU A 384 -4.40 -8.58 21.36
CA GLU A 384 -3.44 -9.52 20.80
C GLU A 384 -4.10 -10.89 20.56
N SER A 385 -4.89 -11.36 21.52
CA SER A 385 -5.67 -12.60 21.41
C SER A 385 -6.72 -12.51 20.30
N MET A 386 -7.29 -11.31 20.06
CA MET A 386 -8.22 -11.09 18.94
C MET A 386 -7.53 -11.36 17.60
N LEU A 387 -6.39 -10.74 17.34
CA LEU A 387 -5.65 -10.93 16.09
C LEU A 387 -5.06 -12.34 15.95
N MET A 388 -4.50 -12.89 17.04
CA MET A 388 -3.93 -14.23 17.02
C MET A 388 -5.00 -15.33 16.87
N GLY A 389 -6.22 -15.06 17.25
CA GLY A 389 -7.34 -16.00 17.10
C GLY A 389 -7.93 -16.03 15.69
N LEU A 390 -7.78 -14.96 14.91
CA LEU A 390 -8.28 -14.86 13.53
C LEU A 390 -7.36 -15.57 12.52
N LYS A 391 -6.91 -16.79 12.81
CA LYS A 391 -5.94 -17.53 11.99
C LYS A 391 -6.42 -17.86 10.58
N GLU A 392 -7.73 -17.91 10.38
CA GLU A 392 -8.36 -18.25 9.10
C GLU A 392 -8.38 -17.06 8.11
N ILE A 393 -8.17 -15.84 8.61
CA ILE A 393 -8.17 -14.61 7.83
C ILE A 393 -6.90 -13.82 8.10
N ALA A 394 -6.27 -13.32 7.03
CA ALA A 394 -5.10 -12.45 7.12
C ALA A 394 -5.60 -11.00 7.21
N VAL A 395 -5.62 -10.48 8.42
CA VAL A 395 -5.97 -9.10 8.77
C VAL A 395 -4.80 -8.47 9.54
N SER A 396 -4.84 -7.17 9.78
CA SER A 396 -3.84 -6.50 10.60
C SER A 396 -4.49 -5.61 11.66
N SER A 397 -3.78 -5.35 12.75
CA SER A 397 -4.04 -4.14 13.54
C SER A 397 -3.60 -2.94 12.71
N GLY A 398 -4.28 -1.81 12.85
CA GLY A 398 -3.89 -0.59 12.15
C GLY A 398 -2.42 -0.19 12.35
N SER A 399 -1.82 -0.60 13.46
CA SER A 399 -0.42 -0.36 13.82
C SER A 399 0.58 -1.36 13.25
N ALA A 400 0.28 -2.07 12.17
CA ALA A 400 1.16 -3.10 11.58
C ALA A 400 2.61 -2.62 11.29
N CYS A 401 2.84 -1.32 11.14
CA CYS A 401 4.19 -0.74 11.04
C CYS A 401 4.92 -0.63 12.39
N THR A 402 4.25 -0.89 13.51
CA THR A 402 4.77 -0.83 14.88
C THR A 402 4.57 -2.14 15.65
N SER A 403 4.36 -3.23 14.96
CA SER A 403 4.08 -4.57 15.53
C SER A 403 5.09 -5.09 16.55
N ALA A 404 6.13 -4.31 16.85
CA ALA A 404 7.10 -4.57 17.92
C ALA A 404 6.86 -3.73 19.20
N SER A 405 5.89 -2.80 19.21
CA SER A 405 5.55 -2.00 20.38
C SER A 405 4.16 -2.38 20.91
N LEU A 406 4.04 -2.56 22.22
CA LEU A 406 2.78 -2.76 22.95
C LEU A 406 1.89 -1.51 22.95
N GLU A 407 2.31 -0.42 22.29
CA GLU A 407 1.57 0.83 22.27
C GLU A 407 0.40 0.78 21.28
N PRO A 408 -0.77 1.34 21.64
CA PRO A 408 -1.91 1.46 20.75
C PRO A 408 -1.59 2.36 19.55
N SER A 409 -2.34 2.22 18.47
CA SER A 409 -2.18 3.01 17.26
C SER A 409 -2.17 4.51 17.55
N TYR A 410 -1.14 5.22 17.08
CA TYR A 410 -1.08 6.69 17.16
C TYR A 410 -2.20 7.35 16.36
N VAL A 411 -2.71 6.70 15.30
CA VAL A 411 -3.85 7.20 14.49
C VAL A 411 -5.12 7.16 15.34
N LEU A 412 -5.44 6.01 15.95
CA LEU A 412 -6.63 5.88 16.78
C LEU A 412 -6.58 6.77 18.02
N ARG A 413 -5.40 6.93 18.63
CA ARG A 413 -5.21 7.92 19.71
C ARG A 413 -5.47 9.35 19.25
N ALA A 414 -5.04 9.71 18.03
CA ALA A 414 -5.30 11.03 17.46
C ALA A 414 -6.81 11.30 17.23
N LEU A 415 -7.61 10.26 17.01
CA LEU A 415 -9.07 10.35 16.92
C LEU A 415 -9.74 10.45 18.30
N GLY A 416 -9.01 10.30 19.41
CA GLY A 416 -9.59 10.23 20.74
C GLY A 416 -10.24 8.89 21.07
N VAL A 417 -9.98 7.83 20.27
CA VAL A 417 -10.43 6.47 20.60
C VAL A 417 -9.77 6.03 21.90
N ASN A 418 -10.57 5.54 22.81
CA ASN A 418 -10.10 5.06 24.12
C ASN A 418 -9.03 3.95 23.92
N GLU A 419 -8.09 3.87 24.86
CA GLU A 419 -6.91 3.00 24.73
C GLU A 419 -7.30 1.52 24.58
N GLU A 420 -8.28 1.05 25.37
CA GLU A 420 -8.78 -0.32 25.28
C GLU A 420 -9.34 -0.63 23.90
N MET A 421 -10.19 0.25 23.36
CA MET A 421 -10.76 0.12 22.02
C MET A 421 -9.70 0.24 20.91
N ALA A 422 -8.67 1.05 21.11
CA ALA A 422 -7.59 1.19 20.15
C ALA A 422 -6.72 -0.08 20.05
N HIS A 423 -6.53 -0.78 21.16
CA HIS A 423 -5.82 -2.07 21.20
C HIS A 423 -6.57 -3.20 20.49
N THR A 424 -7.91 -3.20 20.55
CA THR A 424 -8.75 -4.25 19.99
C THR A 424 -9.11 -4.03 18.52
N SER A 425 -8.54 -3.00 17.88
CA SER A 425 -8.86 -2.66 16.50
C SER A 425 -8.34 -3.71 15.51
N VAL A 426 -9.21 -4.09 14.58
CA VAL A 426 -8.90 -4.95 13.44
C VAL A 426 -9.17 -4.19 12.16
N ARG A 427 -8.18 -4.17 11.26
CA ARG A 427 -8.31 -3.59 9.93
C ARG A 427 -8.54 -4.70 8.90
N TYR A 428 -9.69 -4.65 8.26
CA TYR A 428 -10.06 -5.52 7.13
C TYR A 428 -9.84 -4.77 5.83
N GLY A 429 -9.00 -5.31 4.98
CA GLY A 429 -8.67 -4.74 3.68
C GLY A 429 -9.33 -5.51 2.54
N LEU A 430 -10.37 -4.95 1.96
CA LEU A 430 -11.09 -5.50 0.81
C LEU A 430 -10.52 -4.99 -0.50
N GLY A 431 -10.64 -5.76 -1.56
CA GLY A 431 -10.13 -5.39 -2.87
C GLY A 431 -10.86 -6.06 -4.04
N ARG A 432 -10.36 -5.79 -5.25
CA ARG A 432 -10.90 -6.25 -6.54
C ARG A 432 -11.22 -7.75 -6.59
N PHE A 433 -10.40 -8.57 -5.98
CA PHE A 433 -10.51 -10.03 -6.04
C PHE A 433 -11.18 -10.64 -4.81
N THR A 434 -11.60 -9.85 -3.84
CA THR A 434 -12.33 -10.33 -2.66
C THR A 434 -13.73 -10.80 -3.07
N THR A 435 -14.17 -11.95 -2.57
CA THR A 435 -15.49 -12.51 -2.87
C THR A 435 -16.48 -12.32 -1.72
N GLU A 436 -17.77 -12.50 -1.98
CA GLU A 436 -18.82 -12.45 -0.94
C GLU A 436 -18.64 -13.59 0.06
N GLU A 437 -18.28 -14.78 -0.41
CA GLU A 437 -18.03 -15.94 0.45
C GLU A 437 -16.84 -15.71 1.39
N GLU A 438 -15.79 -15.01 0.92
CA GLU A 438 -14.67 -14.63 1.78
C GLU A 438 -15.09 -13.64 2.86
N VAL A 439 -15.95 -12.70 2.52
CA VAL A 439 -16.52 -11.73 3.48
C VAL A 439 -17.41 -12.44 4.52
N ASP A 440 -18.28 -13.36 4.08
CA ASP A 440 -19.13 -14.13 4.99
C ASP A 440 -18.30 -14.94 5.98
N ARG A 441 -17.26 -15.62 5.50
CA ARG A 441 -16.33 -16.36 6.35
C ARG A 441 -15.59 -15.45 7.32
N ALA A 442 -15.22 -14.23 6.90
CA ALA A 442 -14.59 -13.24 7.77
C ALA A 442 -15.54 -12.76 8.88
N ILE A 443 -16.82 -12.55 8.56
CA ILE A 443 -17.86 -12.22 9.56
C ILE A 443 -17.96 -13.35 10.58
N GLU A 444 -18.13 -14.60 10.13
CA GLU A 444 -18.25 -15.77 11.01
C GLU A 444 -17.02 -15.95 11.92
N ALA A 445 -15.81 -15.81 11.36
CA ALA A 445 -14.57 -15.93 12.12
C ALA A 445 -14.45 -14.82 13.17
N THR A 446 -14.82 -13.58 12.80
CA THR A 446 -14.77 -12.43 13.72
C THR A 446 -15.77 -12.59 14.87
N VAL A 447 -17.03 -12.89 14.56
CA VAL A 447 -18.07 -13.09 15.58
C VAL A 447 -17.68 -14.18 16.56
N ARG A 448 -17.33 -15.36 16.05
CA ARG A 448 -16.89 -16.50 16.86
C ARG A 448 -15.70 -16.15 17.77
N GLN A 449 -14.72 -15.39 17.26
CA GLN A 449 -13.55 -15.01 18.04
C GLN A 449 -13.89 -14.00 19.14
N VAL A 450 -14.73 -13.01 18.86
CA VAL A 450 -15.19 -12.02 19.86
C VAL A 450 -15.99 -12.70 20.96
N GLU A 451 -16.96 -13.54 20.61
CA GLU A 451 -17.77 -14.31 21.57
C GLU A 451 -16.87 -15.13 22.49
N LYS A 452 -15.95 -15.91 21.92
CA LYS A 452 -15.00 -16.72 22.68
C LYS A 452 -14.13 -15.89 23.64
N LEU A 453 -13.66 -14.72 23.24
CA LEU A 453 -12.84 -13.88 24.13
C LEU A 453 -13.68 -13.23 25.23
N ARG A 454 -14.92 -12.84 24.91
CA ARG A 454 -15.87 -12.30 25.91
C ARG A 454 -16.27 -13.31 26.95
N GLU A 455 -16.49 -14.59 26.59
CA GLU A 455 -16.74 -15.66 27.53
C GLU A 455 -15.64 -15.82 28.61
N MET A 456 -14.40 -15.38 28.27
CA MET A 456 -13.26 -15.44 29.19
C MET A 456 -12.95 -14.08 29.86
N SER A 457 -13.75 -13.05 29.59
CA SER A 457 -13.50 -11.69 30.05
C SER A 457 -14.30 -11.34 31.30
N PRO A 458 -13.65 -11.11 32.46
CA PRO A 458 -14.36 -10.66 33.65
C PRO A 458 -15.11 -9.34 33.47
N LEU A 459 -14.60 -8.46 32.62
CA LEU A 459 -15.24 -7.19 32.29
C LEU A 459 -16.57 -7.40 31.56
N TRP A 460 -16.62 -8.39 30.68
CA TRP A 460 -17.84 -8.74 29.95
C TRP A 460 -18.90 -9.32 30.92
N GLU A 461 -18.49 -10.16 31.84
CA GLU A 461 -19.38 -10.72 32.89
C GLU A 461 -20.04 -9.59 33.69
N MET A 462 -19.24 -8.60 34.15
CA MET A 462 -19.77 -7.43 34.88
C MET A 462 -20.77 -6.63 34.06
N VAL A 463 -20.50 -6.41 32.75
CA VAL A 463 -21.44 -5.73 31.87
C VAL A 463 -22.75 -6.49 31.70
N GLN A 464 -22.70 -7.81 31.59
CA GLN A 464 -23.89 -8.69 31.55
C GLN A 464 -24.73 -8.60 32.82
N GLU A 465 -24.08 -8.42 33.98
CA GLU A 465 -24.73 -8.20 35.29
C GLU A 465 -25.26 -6.76 35.45
N GLY A 466 -25.07 -5.88 34.44
CA GLY A 466 -25.56 -4.51 34.46
C GLY A 466 -24.69 -3.54 35.28
N ILE A 467 -23.46 -3.90 35.58
CA ILE A 467 -22.50 -3.05 36.31
C ILE A 467 -21.91 -2.01 35.32
N ASP A 468 -22.06 -0.74 35.65
CA ASP A 468 -21.41 0.33 34.90
C ASP A 468 -19.91 0.39 35.29
N LEU A 469 -19.05 -0.06 34.36
CA LEU A 469 -17.59 -0.09 34.56
C LEU A 469 -16.97 1.29 34.82
N LYS A 470 -17.64 2.39 34.42
CA LYS A 470 -17.17 3.77 34.71
C LYS A 470 -17.28 4.13 36.19
N THR A 471 -18.05 3.40 36.95
CA THR A 471 -18.22 3.64 38.37
C THR A 471 -17.23 2.86 39.25
N ILE A 472 -16.39 2.03 38.65
CA ILE A 472 -15.43 1.18 39.37
C ILE A 472 -14.14 1.98 39.58
N GLU A 473 -13.76 2.23 40.84
CA GLU A 473 -12.43 2.73 41.21
C GLU A 473 -11.42 1.57 41.13
N TRP A 474 -10.59 1.58 40.07
CA TRP A 474 -9.51 0.61 39.91
C TRP A 474 -8.34 0.97 40.85
N THR A 475 -8.11 0.20 41.91
CA THR A 475 -6.89 0.33 42.70
C THR A 475 -5.69 -0.17 41.89
N GLN A 476 -4.78 0.74 41.56
CA GLN A 476 -3.47 0.34 41.03
C GLN A 476 -2.68 -0.37 42.14
N HIS A 477 -2.36 -1.61 41.90
CA HIS A 477 -1.39 -2.38 42.70
C HIS A 477 -0.01 -2.34 42.07
#